data_b1c9f0c2fe5b314896a7cf9dc1fdd616
#
_entry.id   b1c9f0c2fe5b314896a7cf9dc1fdd616
#
_cell.length_a   1.000
_cell.length_b   1.000
_cell.length_c   1.000
_cell.angle_alpha   90.00
_cell.angle_beta   90.00
_cell.angle_gamma   90.00
#
_symmetry.space_group_name_H-M   'P 1'
#
loop_
_entity.id
_entity.type
_entity.pdbx_description
1 polymer ?
#
loop_
_entity_poly.entity_id
_entity_poly.type
_entity_poly.pdbx_seq_one_letter_code
_entity_poly.pdbx_strand_id
1 'polypeptide(L)'
;MEVRLADCAGFCFGVKRAVDTVYEQLKNGKTIYTYGPIVHNEEVVRELAEKGVRVLESKEELKNLKAGETIPTVIIRAHGVAKEIYDIMEANGLECIDATCPFVKKIHRIVEQKSTEGYHVIVVGDPKHPEVEGLSLIHISEPTRPY
;
A
#
# COMPACT_ATOMS: atom_id res chain seq x y z
N MET A 1 -33.84 -13.67 -19.64
CA MET A 1 -32.39 -13.81 -19.40
C MET A 1 -32.22 -13.90 -17.90
N GLU A 2 -31.67 -14.98 -17.35
CA GLU A 2 -31.40 -15.13 -15.93
C GLU A 2 -29.96 -14.68 -15.68
N VAL A 3 -29.76 -13.76 -14.73
CA VAL A 3 -28.42 -13.31 -14.29
C VAL A 3 -28.20 -13.86 -12.90
N ARG A 4 -27.12 -14.61 -12.72
CA ARG A 4 -26.70 -15.13 -11.40
C ARG A 4 -25.39 -14.48 -10.97
N LEU A 5 -25.40 -13.90 -9.78
CA LEU A 5 -24.19 -13.38 -9.15
C LEU A 5 -23.45 -14.53 -8.45
N ALA A 6 -22.14 -14.63 -8.63
CA ALA A 6 -21.34 -15.60 -7.91
C ALA A 6 -21.25 -15.23 -6.41
N ASP A 7 -21.29 -16.22 -5.52
CA ASP A 7 -21.24 -15.99 -4.07
C ASP A 7 -19.95 -15.31 -3.61
N CYS A 8 -18.85 -15.49 -4.38
CA CYS A 8 -17.55 -14.89 -4.12
C CYS A 8 -17.26 -13.66 -5.01
N ALA A 9 -18.29 -13.07 -5.66
CA ALA A 9 -18.11 -11.88 -6.47
C ALA A 9 -17.71 -10.69 -5.61
N GLY A 10 -16.69 -9.92 -6.07
CA GLY A 10 -16.20 -8.71 -5.40
C GLY A 10 -14.71 -8.73 -5.13
N PHE A 11 -14.27 -7.84 -4.25
CA PHE A 11 -12.87 -7.74 -3.86
C PHE A 11 -12.44 -8.92 -2.97
N CYS A 12 -11.18 -9.36 -3.14
CA CYS A 12 -10.59 -10.29 -2.20
C CYS A 12 -10.51 -9.66 -0.78
N PHE A 13 -10.32 -10.50 0.23
CA PHE A 13 -10.24 -10.07 1.63
C PHE A 13 -9.27 -8.91 1.86
N GLY A 14 -8.06 -8.95 1.27
CA GLY A 14 -7.03 -7.92 1.47
C GLY A 14 -7.46 -6.57 0.90
N VAL A 15 -7.99 -6.56 -0.31
CA VAL A 15 -8.48 -5.35 -0.97
C VAL A 15 -9.71 -4.80 -0.25
N LYS A 16 -10.68 -5.65 0.08
CA LYS A 16 -11.87 -5.23 0.83
C LYS A 16 -11.49 -4.55 2.14
N ARG A 17 -10.58 -5.16 2.92
CA ARG A 17 -10.09 -4.59 4.17
C ARG A 17 -9.44 -3.22 3.96
N ALA A 18 -8.62 -3.03 2.92
CA ALA A 18 -7.97 -1.75 2.65
C ALA A 18 -9.00 -0.66 2.32
N VAL A 19 -9.99 -0.96 1.49
CA VAL A 19 -11.07 -0.03 1.13
C VAL A 19 -11.93 0.29 2.35
N ASP A 20 -12.35 -0.71 3.12
CA ASP A 20 -13.13 -0.53 4.35
C ASP A 20 -12.40 0.36 5.35
N THR A 21 -11.07 0.23 5.48
CA THR A 21 -10.23 1.08 6.33
C THR A 21 -10.32 2.56 5.92
N VAL A 22 -10.28 2.87 4.61
CA VAL A 22 -10.42 4.24 4.14
C VAL A 22 -11.79 4.81 4.52
N TYR A 23 -12.87 4.06 4.28
CA TYR A 23 -14.22 4.51 4.63
C TYR A 23 -14.41 4.71 6.14
N GLU A 24 -13.79 3.87 6.96
CA GLU A 24 -13.82 4.03 8.42
C GLU A 24 -13.15 5.34 8.85
N GLN A 25 -11.98 5.64 8.32
CA GLN A 25 -11.26 6.88 8.65
C GLN A 25 -11.99 8.13 8.13
N LEU A 26 -12.66 8.05 6.97
CA LEU A 26 -13.51 9.14 6.48
C LEU A 26 -14.64 9.47 7.46
N LYS A 27 -15.28 8.44 8.03
CA LYS A 27 -16.34 8.64 9.05
C LYS A 27 -15.83 9.35 10.31
N ASN A 28 -14.56 9.19 10.62
CA ASN A 28 -13.91 9.83 11.76
C ASN A 28 -13.51 11.29 11.48
N GLY A 29 -13.84 11.83 10.30
CA GLY A 29 -13.58 13.24 9.93
C GLY A 29 -12.11 13.58 9.71
N LYS A 30 -11.27 12.57 9.44
CA LYS A 30 -9.84 12.76 9.22
C LYS A 30 -9.53 13.24 7.80
N THR A 31 -8.45 13.99 7.66
CA THR A 31 -7.86 14.29 6.34
C THR A 31 -7.03 13.11 5.87
N ILE A 32 -7.49 12.45 4.80
CA ILE A 32 -6.96 11.16 4.37
C ILE A 32 -6.18 11.29 3.09
N TYR A 33 -5.01 10.68 3.10
CA TYR A 33 -4.19 10.43 1.95
C TYR A 33 -3.97 8.92 1.79
N THR A 34 -3.81 8.43 0.56
CA THR A 34 -3.33 7.08 0.29
C THR A 34 -1.98 7.18 -0.42
N TYR A 35 -1.03 6.32 -0.07
CA TYR A 35 0.22 6.23 -0.81
C TYR A 35 0.06 5.26 -1.98
N GLY A 36 -0.06 5.81 -3.17
CA GLY A 36 -0.59 5.14 -4.36
C GLY A 36 -2.09 4.86 -4.28
N PRO A 37 -2.74 4.46 -5.39
CA PRO A 37 -4.15 4.10 -5.40
C PRO A 37 -4.41 2.92 -4.47
N ILE A 38 -5.44 3.02 -3.63
CA ILE A 38 -5.76 1.99 -2.61
C ILE A 38 -6.08 0.64 -3.24
N VAL A 39 -6.63 0.67 -4.45
CA VAL A 39 -7.00 -0.48 -5.27
C VAL A 39 -6.87 -0.13 -6.74
N HIS A 40 -6.60 -1.14 -7.59
CA HIS A 40 -6.60 -0.97 -9.06
C HIS A 40 -8.03 -1.01 -9.63
N ASN A 41 -8.85 -0.05 -9.20
CA ASN A 41 -10.22 0.12 -9.68
C ASN A 41 -10.52 1.62 -9.71
N GLU A 42 -10.61 2.18 -10.92
CA GLU A 42 -10.78 3.61 -11.16
C GLU A 42 -12.07 4.17 -10.55
N GLU A 43 -13.16 3.40 -10.57
CA GLU A 43 -14.45 3.80 -9.99
C GLU A 43 -14.33 4.03 -8.48
N VAL A 44 -13.68 3.08 -7.78
CA VAL A 44 -13.46 3.20 -6.33
C VAL A 44 -12.54 4.36 -6.01
N VAL A 45 -11.45 4.52 -6.77
CA VAL A 45 -10.50 5.63 -6.56
C VAL A 45 -11.21 6.98 -6.79
N ARG A 46 -12.03 7.09 -7.83
CA ARG A 46 -12.82 8.29 -8.11
C ARG A 46 -13.83 8.59 -6.99
N GLU A 47 -14.59 7.58 -6.55
CA GLU A 47 -15.54 7.75 -5.45
C GLU A 47 -14.86 8.23 -4.16
N LEU A 48 -13.68 7.70 -3.84
CA LEU A 48 -12.90 8.12 -2.68
C LEU A 48 -12.38 9.56 -2.84
N ALA A 49 -11.95 9.95 -4.05
CA ALA A 49 -11.52 11.31 -4.36
C ALA A 49 -12.67 12.32 -4.19
N GLU A 50 -13.89 11.99 -4.64
CA GLU A 50 -15.09 12.80 -4.41
C GLU A 50 -15.42 12.98 -2.92
N LYS A 51 -15.01 12.03 -2.07
CA LYS A 51 -15.14 12.10 -0.61
C LYS A 51 -13.94 12.80 0.07
N GLY A 52 -13.00 13.34 -0.72
CA GLY A 52 -11.88 14.11 -0.22
C GLY A 52 -10.60 13.32 0.07
N VAL A 53 -10.54 12.03 -0.28
CA VAL A 53 -9.29 11.25 -0.21
C VAL A 53 -8.36 11.69 -1.33
N ARG A 54 -7.08 11.92 -1.00
CA ARG A 54 -6.05 12.30 -1.96
C ARG A 54 -5.04 11.18 -2.13
N VAL A 55 -4.61 10.95 -3.36
CA VAL A 55 -3.56 9.97 -3.67
C VAL A 55 -2.21 10.69 -3.73
N LEU A 56 -1.23 10.19 -2.99
CA LEU A 56 0.18 10.59 -3.10
C LEU A 56 0.86 9.61 -4.06
N GLU A 57 1.37 10.11 -5.17
CA GLU A 57 1.94 9.27 -6.22
C GLU A 57 3.46 9.12 -6.13
N SER A 58 4.10 9.98 -5.34
CA SER A 58 5.56 10.00 -5.22
C SER A 58 6.06 10.16 -3.79
N LYS A 59 7.33 9.78 -3.58
CA LYS A 59 8.04 10.04 -2.32
C LYS A 59 8.20 11.53 -2.04
N GLU A 60 8.33 12.33 -3.09
CA GLU A 60 8.47 13.79 -3.00
C GLU A 60 7.19 14.43 -2.45
N GLU A 61 6.03 14.00 -2.92
CA GLU A 61 4.75 14.44 -2.37
C GLU A 61 4.61 14.07 -0.90
N LEU A 62 4.98 12.83 -0.54
CA LEU A 62 4.96 12.37 0.85
C LEU A 62 5.93 13.18 1.73
N LYS A 63 7.14 13.49 1.25
CA LYS A 63 8.13 14.33 1.97
C LYS A 63 7.65 15.75 2.20
N ASN A 64 6.85 16.28 1.27
CA ASN A 64 6.28 17.63 1.36
C ASN A 64 5.04 17.70 2.26
N LEU A 65 4.38 16.56 2.50
CA LEU A 65 3.25 16.48 3.42
C LEU A 65 3.76 16.48 4.86
N LYS A 66 3.33 17.48 5.62
CA LYS A 66 3.73 17.63 7.04
C LYS A 66 2.51 17.79 7.93
N ALA A 67 2.64 17.38 9.17
CA ALA A 67 1.68 17.71 10.19
C ALA A 67 1.62 19.23 10.38
N GLY A 68 0.39 19.76 10.42
CA GLY A 68 0.08 21.16 10.70
C GLY A 68 -0.87 21.24 11.89
N GLU A 69 -1.91 22.10 11.80
CA GLU A 69 -2.96 22.16 12.83
C GLU A 69 -3.73 20.83 12.96
N THR A 70 -3.84 20.08 11.86
CA THR A 70 -4.38 18.72 11.83
C THR A 70 -3.31 17.75 11.34
N ILE A 71 -3.27 16.56 11.96
CA ILE A 71 -2.35 15.50 11.55
C ILE A 71 -2.97 14.74 10.38
N PRO A 72 -2.36 14.77 9.18
CA PRO A 72 -2.85 13.99 8.06
C PRO A 72 -2.69 12.49 8.33
N THR A 73 -3.69 11.71 7.94
CA THR A 73 -3.64 10.25 7.99
C THR A 73 -3.24 9.71 6.62
N VAL A 74 -2.14 8.99 6.54
CA VAL A 74 -1.68 8.32 5.31
C VAL A 74 -1.97 6.82 5.41
N ILE A 75 -2.77 6.31 4.48
CA ILE A 75 -3.14 4.89 4.43
C ILE A 75 -2.27 4.18 3.40
N ILE A 76 -1.55 3.15 3.84
CA ILE A 76 -0.76 2.28 2.97
C ILE A 76 -1.69 1.28 2.29
N ARG A 77 -1.58 1.20 0.96
CA ARG A 77 -2.37 0.28 0.12
C ARG A 77 -2.13 -1.20 0.42
N ALA A 78 -3.02 -2.07 -0.08
CA ALA A 78 -2.97 -3.53 0.15
C ALA A 78 -1.66 -4.21 -0.29
N HIS A 79 -0.95 -3.65 -1.27
CA HIS A 79 0.31 -4.17 -1.81
C HIS A 79 1.52 -3.95 -0.89
N GLY A 80 1.39 -3.13 0.14
CA GLY A 80 2.51 -2.72 0.99
C GLY A 80 3.41 -1.68 0.32
N VAL A 81 4.41 -1.27 1.07
CA VAL A 81 5.45 -0.32 0.63
C VAL A 81 6.78 -0.67 1.28
N ALA A 82 7.86 -0.08 0.77
CA ALA A 82 9.17 -0.19 1.37
C ALA A 82 9.24 0.49 2.75
N LYS A 83 10.17 0.03 3.59
CA LYS A 83 10.42 0.58 4.92
C LYS A 83 10.66 2.09 4.90
N GLU A 84 11.40 2.59 3.91
CA GLU A 84 11.69 4.02 3.75
C GLU A 84 10.42 4.91 3.78
N ILE A 85 9.29 4.40 3.27
CA ILE A 85 8.03 5.15 3.25
C ILE A 85 7.49 5.36 4.68
N TYR A 86 7.61 4.34 5.54
CA TYR A 86 7.24 4.46 6.95
C TYR A 86 8.16 5.45 7.68
N ASP A 87 9.47 5.40 7.41
CA ASP A 87 10.46 6.30 8.02
C ASP A 87 10.18 7.77 7.64
N ILE A 88 9.77 8.04 6.39
CA ILE A 88 9.38 9.39 5.94
C ILE A 88 8.11 9.86 6.66
N MET A 89 7.11 8.99 6.81
CA MET A 89 5.86 9.35 7.51
C MET A 89 6.13 9.68 8.98
N GLU A 90 6.94 8.88 9.66
CA GLU A 90 7.33 9.12 11.04
C GLU A 90 8.10 10.43 11.20
N ALA A 91 9.09 10.69 10.34
CA ALA A 91 9.87 11.92 10.34
C ALA A 91 9.03 13.18 10.10
N ASN A 92 7.93 13.07 9.35
CA ASN A 92 7.01 14.17 9.06
C ASN A 92 5.87 14.30 10.08
N GLY A 93 5.81 13.44 11.10
CA GLY A 93 4.76 13.46 12.12
C GLY A 93 3.38 13.07 11.59
N LEU A 94 3.31 12.25 10.54
CA LEU A 94 2.07 11.81 9.91
C LEU A 94 1.50 10.59 10.64
N GLU A 95 0.18 10.49 10.70
CA GLU A 95 -0.47 9.27 11.17
C GLU A 95 -0.43 8.22 10.06
N CYS A 96 0.15 7.06 10.33
CA CYS A 96 0.24 5.95 9.38
C CYS A 96 -0.77 4.85 9.72
N ILE A 97 -1.62 4.49 8.76
CA ILE A 97 -2.49 3.32 8.85
C ILE A 97 -2.07 2.32 7.77
N ASP A 98 -1.55 1.19 8.21
CA ASP A 98 -1.06 0.16 7.31
C ASP A 98 -2.17 -0.83 6.94
N ALA A 99 -2.76 -0.64 5.76
CA ALA A 99 -3.76 -1.52 5.18
C ALA A 99 -3.15 -2.65 4.31
N THR A 100 -1.85 -2.88 4.37
CA THR A 100 -1.18 -3.98 3.65
C THR A 100 -1.86 -5.31 3.94
N CYS A 101 -2.15 -6.06 2.89
CA CYS A 101 -2.75 -7.38 2.99
C CYS A 101 -1.90 -8.31 3.90
N PRO A 102 -2.51 -9.04 4.86
CA PRO A 102 -1.77 -9.94 5.74
C PRO A 102 -0.95 -11.01 5.00
N PHE A 103 -1.43 -11.45 3.83
CA PHE A 103 -0.68 -12.40 2.98
C PHE A 103 0.58 -11.76 2.41
N VAL A 104 0.50 -10.51 1.96
CA VAL A 104 1.67 -9.74 1.49
C VAL A 104 2.65 -9.50 2.64
N LYS A 105 2.17 -9.09 3.82
CA LYS A 105 3.01 -8.95 5.02
C LYS A 105 3.74 -10.24 5.38
N LYS A 106 3.08 -11.40 5.21
CA LYS A 106 3.71 -12.71 5.45
C LYS A 106 4.87 -12.96 4.49
N ILE A 107 4.70 -12.62 3.21
CA ILE A 107 5.78 -12.75 2.21
C ILE A 107 6.95 -11.83 2.57
N HIS A 108 6.68 -10.56 2.91
CA HIS A 108 7.73 -9.62 3.34
C HIS A 108 8.54 -10.17 4.51
N ARG A 109 7.87 -10.72 5.54
CA ARG A 109 8.57 -11.32 6.70
C ARG A 109 9.42 -12.53 6.33
N ILE A 110 8.94 -13.38 5.40
CA ILE A 110 9.71 -14.55 4.94
C ILE A 110 10.97 -14.07 4.20
N VAL A 111 10.84 -13.08 3.32
CA VAL A 111 11.96 -12.52 2.57
C VAL A 111 12.98 -11.91 3.54
N GLU A 112 12.54 -11.08 4.48
CA GLU A 112 13.39 -10.45 5.49
C GLU A 112 14.12 -11.49 6.34
N GLN A 113 13.40 -12.49 6.86
CA GLN A 113 13.97 -13.56 7.66
C GLN A 113 15.01 -14.34 6.90
N LYS A 114 14.69 -14.81 5.69
CA LYS A 114 15.62 -15.62 4.88
C LYS A 114 16.86 -14.86 4.50
N SER A 115 16.73 -13.60 4.27
CA SER A 115 17.80 -12.67 4.03
C SER A 115 18.77 -12.56 5.22
N THR A 116 18.19 -12.32 6.38
CA THR A 116 18.96 -12.24 7.63
C THR A 116 19.68 -13.53 7.95
N GLU A 117 19.10 -14.68 7.56
CA GLU A 117 19.71 -16.01 7.64
C GLU A 117 20.83 -16.23 6.61
N GLY A 118 21.09 -15.27 5.71
CA GLY A 118 22.15 -15.32 4.69
C GLY A 118 21.75 -16.02 3.38
N TYR A 119 20.46 -16.27 3.14
CA TYR A 119 19.97 -16.80 1.87
C TYR A 119 19.90 -15.70 0.81
N HIS A 120 20.23 -16.04 -0.43
CA HIS A 120 19.90 -15.21 -1.59
C HIS A 120 18.44 -15.45 -1.97
N VAL A 121 17.60 -14.44 -1.79
CA VAL A 121 16.18 -14.51 -2.16
C VAL A 121 16.01 -14.00 -3.58
N ILE A 122 15.43 -14.82 -4.45
CA ILE A 122 15.12 -14.46 -5.84
C ILE A 122 13.64 -14.16 -5.94
N VAL A 123 13.29 -12.94 -6.37
CA VAL A 123 11.92 -12.53 -6.65
C VAL A 123 11.71 -12.52 -8.16
N VAL A 124 10.75 -13.32 -8.65
CA VAL A 124 10.40 -13.39 -10.08
C VAL A 124 9.11 -12.61 -10.30
N GLY A 125 9.18 -11.54 -11.09
CA GLY A 125 8.03 -10.69 -11.39
C GLY A 125 8.41 -9.43 -12.14
N ASP A 126 7.42 -8.60 -12.47
CA ASP A 126 7.65 -7.28 -13.05
C ASP A 126 8.26 -6.35 -11.97
N PRO A 127 9.48 -5.82 -12.16
CA PRO A 127 10.13 -4.94 -11.19
C PRO A 127 9.36 -3.65 -10.92
N LYS A 128 8.46 -3.25 -11.81
CA LYS A 128 7.58 -2.07 -11.64
C LYS A 128 6.29 -2.39 -10.89
N HIS A 129 6.02 -3.69 -10.64
CA HIS A 129 4.83 -4.05 -9.88
C HIS A 129 5.00 -3.67 -8.41
N PRO A 130 4.02 -3.01 -7.77
CA PRO A 130 4.15 -2.51 -6.40
C PRO A 130 4.55 -3.55 -5.35
N GLU A 131 4.12 -4.80 -5.48
CA GLU A 131 4.51 -5.88 -4.57
C GLU A 131 5.97 -6.28 -4.76
N VAL A 132 6.45 -6.33 -6.01
CA VAL A 132 7.85 -6.65 -6.33
C VAL A 132 8.75 -5.51 -5.88
N GLU A 133 8.36 -4.27 -6.11
CA GLU A 133 9.06 -3.07 -5.63
C GLU A 133 9.19 -3.11 -4.10
N GLY A 134 8.10 -3.38 -3.38
CA GLY A 134 8.11 -3.50 -1.92
C GLY A 134 9.06 -4.59 -1.41
N LEU A 135 9.18 -5.71 -2.10
CA LEU A 135 10.08 -6.81 -1.77
C LEU A 135 11.53 -6.52 -2.12
N SER A 136 11.80 -5.85 -3.25
CA SER A 136 13.16 -5.58 -3.73
C SER A 136 13.91 -4.60 -2.82
N LEU A 137 13.20 -3.76 -2.09
CA LEU A 137 13.78 -2.80 -1.14
C LEU A 137 14.06 -3.40 0.25
N ILE A 138 13.58 -4.61 0.53
CA ILE A 138 13.99 -5.40 1.70
C ILE A 138 15.37 -6.03 1.45
N HIS A 139 15.73 -6.23 0.19
CA HIS A 139 16.98 -6.81 -0.27
C HIS A 139 17.71 -5.91 -1.26
N ILE A 140 18.92 -5.50 -0.90
CA ILE A 140 19.90 -4.99 -1.86
C ILE A 140 20.58 -6.22 -2.52
N SER A 141 19.88 -6.87 -3.42
CA SER A 141 20.52 -7.74 -4.40
C SER A 141 20.25 -7.15 -5.77
N GLU A 142 21.31 -6.99 -6.56
CA GLU A 142 21.27 -6.43 -7.90
C GLU A 142 20.12 -7.02 -8.73
N PRO A 143 19.41 -6.19 -9.54
CA PRO A 143 18.40 -6.70 -10.43
C PRO A 143 19.04 -7.71 -11.37
N THR A 144 18.60 -8.97 -11.31
CA THR A 144 18.96 -9.96 -12.30
C THR A 144 18.56 -9.42 -13.67
N ARG A 145 19.54 -9.23 -14.56
CA ARG A 145 19.31 -8.81 -15.94
C ARG A 145 18.30 -9.77 -16.59
N PRO A 146 17.29 -9.29 -17.31
CA PRO A 146 16.47 -10.15 -18.15
C PRO A 146 17.36 -10.75 -19.25
N TYR A 147 17.26 -12.04 -19.45
CA TYR A 147 17.82 -12.70 -20.61
C TYR A 147 17.07 -12.29 -21.87
#